data_75f961897a6bbf7e636eb10a6e782a7f
#
_entry.id   75f961897a6bbf7e636eb10a6e782a7f
#
_cell.length_a   1.000
_cell.length_b   1.000
_cell.length_c   1.000
_cell.angle_alpha   90.00
_cell.angle_beta   90.00
_cell.angle_gamma   90.00
#
_symmetry.space_group_name_H-M   'P 1'
#
loop_
_entity.id
_entity.type
_entity.pdbx_description
1 polymer ?
#
loop_
_entity_poly.entity_id
_entity_poly.type
_entity_poly.pdbx_seq_one_letter_code
_entity_poly.pdbx_strand_id
1 'polypeptide(L)'
;IRDRYWQVWYVKKIEIFVGSDSAFEKIIPQKARNLTELATQLDDDNKKMEMNVIIPGQPKPKTQKKRKPIVRNLVIHADEYCSVQEHVIINFINFISRVSVTNMYIQNPPENIREQLYRVFDKSIIHEEHQHYLEVSKNMLRTFNSQYRKRVIGQEKAKSKLLQAIYPLMDGKQKKPVVILLYGDSGLGKTESAQYLADLMGGKLLRKQFSMYQNNESANYIFGGRYNEKSFAQDLLARDSNVLLFDEFDKALSVFHSAFYQLFDEGIYEDHNYKVTVDKAIIVCTSNYRTVNEVKENLGLPIYNRFDSIIKFDELSNEAKKKIAELEIERLKTDFNIEDSKLFEKLKEAAITASNAREIKHLVKDTFSLLAIRKICSDAEE
;
A
#
# COMPACT_ATOMS: atom_id res chain seq x y z
N ILE A 1 26.72 -33.02 -1.70
CA ILE A 1 25.37 -32.50 -1.39
C ILE A 1 24.62 -32.16 -2.68
N ARG A 2 25.28 -31.71 -3.76
CA ARG A 2 24.65 -31.39 -5.06
C ARG A 2 23.98 -32.60 -5.73
N ASP A 3 24.56 -33.80 -5.63
CA ASP A 3 24.09 -34.98 -6.40
C ASP A 3 22.81 -35.67 -5.90
N ARG A 4 22.29 -35.32 -4.72
CA ARG A 4 21.04 -35.94 -4.20
C ARG A 4 19.76 -35.28 -4.70
N TYR A 5 19.81 -34.09 -5.25
CA TYR A 5 18.60 -33.30 -5.63
C TYR A 5 18.29 -33.33 -7.13
N TRP A 6 19.22 -33.77 -7.99
CA TRP A 6 19.09 -33.70 -9.45
C TRP A 6 18.08 -34.62 -10.11
N GLN A 7 17.56 -35.61 -9.41
CA GLN A 7 16.68 -36.65 -10.01
C GLN A 7 15.19 -36.30 -10.06
N VAL A 8 14.72 -35.14 -9.61
CA VAL A 8 13.30 -34.93 -9.31
C VAL A 8 12.67 -33.69 -9.95
N TRP A 9 13.45 -32.73 -10.43
CA TRP A 9 12.91 -31.40 -10.79
C TRP A 9 12.89 -31.17 -12.31
N TYR A 10 11.69 -31.14 -12.91
CA TYR A 10 11.52 -30.74 -14.31
C TYR A 10 11.02 -29.30 -14.42
N VAL A 11 11.49 -28.43 -13.51
CA VAL A 11 11.18 -27.00 -13.58
C VAL A 11 11.99 -26.38 -14.72
N LYS A 12 11.28 -25.78 -15.68
CA LYS A 12 11.88 -25.14 -16.86
C LYS A 12 12.08 -23.65 -16.65
N LYS A 13 11.21 -23.03 -15.86
CA LYS A 13 11.16 -21.58 -15.69
C LYS A 13 10.62 -21.21 -14.31
N ILE A 14 11.27 -20.22 -13.68
CA ILE A 14 10.83 -19.59 -12.44
C ILE A 14 10.82 -18.09 -12.69
N GLU A 15 9.63 -17.49 -12.67
CA GLU A 15 9.43 -16.05 -12.75
C GLU A 15 9.16 -15.52 -11.35
N ILE A 16 10.04 -14.71 -10.82
CA ILE A 16 9.85 -13.96 -9.58
C ILE A 16 9.46 -12.54 -9.98
N PHE A 17 8.29 -12.10 -9.54
CA PHE A 17 7.82 -10.75 -9.78
C PHE A 17 7.72 -9.97 -8.46
N VAL A 18 8.29 -8.78 -8.43
CA VAL A 18 8.23 -7.86 -7.29
C VAL A 18 7.38 -6.66 -7.67
N GLY A 19 6.18 -6.58 -7.11
CA GLY A 19 5.24 -5.51 -7.43
C GLY A 19 3.79 -5.81 -7.03
N SER A 20 2.88 -4.94 -7.50
CA SER A 20 1.45 -5.01 -7.20
C SER A 20 0.75 -6.20 -7.86
N ASP A 21 -0.39 -6.58 -7.29
CA ASP A 21 -1.25 -7.65 -7.83
C ASP A 21 -1.70 -7.32 -9.26
N SER A 22 -2.09 -6.06 -9.51
CA SER A 22 -2.55 -5.60 -10.82
C SER A 22 -1.48 -5.70 -11.92
N ALA A 23 -0.20 -5.62 -11.57
CA ALA A 23 0.91 -5.81 -12.49
C ALA A 23 1.25 -7.30 -12.65
N PHE A 24 1.20 -8.09 -11.59
CA PHE A 24 1.44 -9.53 -11.62
C PHE A 24 0.41 -10.27 -12.46
N GLU A 25 -0.87 -9.92 -12.38
CA GLU A 25 -1.96 -10.50 -13.17
C GLU A 25 -1.73 -10.42 -14.70
N LYS A 26 -0.93 -9.47 -15.17
CA LYS A 26 -0.63 -9.31 -16.60
C LYS A 26 0.38 -10.33 -17.14
N ILE A 27 1.18 -10.94 -16.27
CA ILE A 27 2.25 -11.87 -16.66
C ILE A 27 1.92 -13.33 -16.39
N ILE A 28 0.89 -13.62 -15.60
CA ILE A 28 0.51 -14.99 -15.26
C ILE A 28 -0.28 -15.66 -16.40
N PRO A 29 -0.14 -16.98 -16.59
CA PRO A 29 -0.87 -17.72 -17.61
C PRO A 29 -2.33 -17.96 -17.21
N GLN A 30 -3.26 -17.96 -18.17
CA GLN A 30 -4.70 -18.17 -17.93
C GLN A 30 -5.05 -19.49 -17.24
N LYS A 31 -4.25 -20.54 -17.48
CA LYS A 31 -4.44 -21.86 -16.85
C LYS A 31 -3.29 -22.14 -15.90
N ALA A 32 -3.53 -21.91 -14.63
CA ALA A 32 -2.57 -22.12 -13.55
C ALA A 32 -3.27 -22.74 -12.33
N ARG A 33 -2.48 -23.30 -11.43
CA ARG A 33 -2.91 -23.69 -10.08
C ARG A 33 -2.22 -22.78 -9.08
N ASN A 34 -2.92 -22.45 -8.03
CA ASN A 34 -2.37 -21.60 -6.98
C ASN A 34 -1.79 -22.47 -5.81
N LEU A 35 -1.04 -21.80 -4.92
CA LEU A 35 -0.37 -22.46 -3.79
C LEU A 35 -1.38 -23.05 -2.80
N THR A 36 -2.44 -22.32 -2.50
CA THR A 36 -3.47 -22.72 -1.52
C THR A 36 -4.23 -23.96 -1.96
N GLU A 37 -4.65 -24.03 -3.24
CA GLU A 37 -5.29 -25.24 -3.81
C GLU A 37 -4.36 -26.45 -3.75
N LEU A 38 -3.07 -26.22 -4.04
CA LEU A 38 -2.08 -27.30 -4.03
C LEU A 38 -1.84 -27.79 -2.60
N ALA A 39 -1.72 -26.90 -1.62
CA ALA A 39 -1.55 -27.25 -0.22
C ALA A 39 -2.74 -28.07 0.30
N THR A 40 -3.97 -27.61 0.03
CA THR A 40 -5.19 -28.32 0.42
C THR A 40 -5.26 -29.71 -0.17
N GLN A 41 -4.95 -29.87 -1.47
CA GLN A 41 -4.94 -31.18 -2.11
C GLN A 41 -3.93 -32.15 -1.48
N LEU A 42 -2.71 -31.65 -1.20
CA LEU A 42 -1.67 -32.50 -0.60
C LEU A 42 -2.03 -32.93 0.84
N ASP A 43 -2.69 -32.07 1.60
CA ASP A 43 -3.16 -32.34 2.95
C ASP A 43 -4.30 -33.37 2.94
N ASP A 44 -5.26 -33.25 2.03
CA ASP A 44 -6.34 -34.22 1.87
C ASP A 44 -5.82 -35.61 1.43
N ASP A 45 -4.82 -35.65 0.56
CA ASP A 45 -4.17 -36.87 0.15
C ASP A 45 -3.40 -37.55 1.32
N ASN A 46 -2.81 -36.78 2.22
CA ASN A 46 -2.16 -37.28 3.43
C ASN A 46 -3.20 -37.86 4.42
N LYS A 47 -4.29 -37.13 4.71
CA LYS A 47 -5.37 -37.56 5.60
C LYS A 47 -6.00 -38.90 5.12
N LYS A 48 -6.23 -39.06 3.82
CA LYS A 48 -6.73 -40.30 3.24
C LYS A 48 -5.76 -41.48 3.43
N MET A 49 -4.44 -41.23 3.54
CA MET A 49 -3.46 -42.29 3.85
C MET A 49 -3.47 -42.69 5.32
N GLU A 50 -3.64 -41.72 6.23
CA GLU A 50 -3.68 -41.99 7.68
C GLU A 50 -4.96 -42.74 8.11
N MET A 51 -6.06 -42.59 7.38
CA MET A 51 -7.32 -43.32 7.63
C MET A 51 -7.28 -44.81 7.23
N ASN A 52 -6.23 -45.30 6.60
CA ASN A 52 -6.05 -46.74 6.39
C ASN A 52 -5.62 -47.43 7.70
N VAL A 53 -6.59 -47.67 8.58
CA VAL A 53 -6.42 -48.41 9.83
C VAL A 53 -5.85 -49.80 9.50
N ILE A 54 -4.67 -50.09 10.04
CA ILE A 54 -4.09 -51.44 9.96
C ILE A 54 -4.92 -52.35 10.88
N ILE A 55 -5.80 -53.12 10.30
CA ILE A 55 -6.54 -54.18 11.04
C ILE A 55 -5.58 -55.33 11.27
N PRO A 56 -5.31 -55.72 12.52
CA PRO A 56 -4.43 -56.88 12.80
C PRO A 56 -4.96 -58.13 12.10
N GLY A 57 -4.09 -58.77 11.29
CA GLY A 57 -4.41 -59.98 10.55
C GLY A 57 -4.74 -59.83 9.06
N GLN A 58 -4.83 -58.59 8.54
CA GLN A 58 -4.95 -58.35 7.10
C GLN A 58 -3.58 -58.11 6.45
N PRO A 59 -3.35 -58.57 5.19
CA PRO A 59 -2.11 -58.28 4.48
C PRO A 59 -1.99 -56.76 4.27
N LYS A 60 -0.82 -56.22 4.62
CA LYS A 60 -0.53 -54.79 4.43
C LYS A 60 -0.91 -54.36 3.00
N PRO A 61 -1.73 -53.33 2.80
CA PRO A 61 -2.03 -52.84 1.47
C PRO A 61 -0.73 -52.52 0.75
N LYS A 62 -0.55 -53.05 -0.46
CA LYS A 62 0.61 -52.72 -1.30
C LYS A 62 0.64 -51.19 -1.49
N THR A 63 1.64 -50.55 -0.92
CA THR A 63 1.88 -49.11 -1.09
C THR A 63 2.14 -48.83 -2.59
N GLN A 64 1.08 -48.57 -3.34
CA GLN A 64 1.25 -48.05 -4.70
C GLN A 64 1.98 -46.71 -4.60
N LYS A 65 3.17 -46.59 -5.20
CA LYS A 65 3.85 -45.31 -5.37
C LYS A 65 2.91 -44.42 -6.16
N LYS A 66 2.17 -43.55 -5.46
CA LYS A 66 1.33 -42.54 -6.13
C LYS A 66 2.20 -41.71 -7.04
N ARG A 67 1.78 -41.52 -8.29
CA ARG A 67 2.42 -40.59 -9.21
C ARG A 67 2.23 -39.17 -8.63
N LYS A 68 3.31 -38.39 -8.62
CA LYS A 68 3.22 -36.99 -8.19
C LYS A 68 2.20 -36.23 -9.05
N PRO A 69 1.35 -35.38 -8.47
CA PRO A 69 0.48 -34.50 -9.25
C PRO A 69 1.31 -33.67 -10.24
N ILE A 70 0.81 -33.53 -11.46
CA ILE A 70 1.48 -32.74 -12.50
C ILE A 70 0.82 -31.36 -12.52
N VAL A 71 1.65 -30.30 -12.32
CA VAL A 71 1.25 -28.90 -12.35
C VAL A 71 2.06 -28.19 -13.44
N ARG A 72 1.41 -27.84 -14.56
CA ARG A 72 2.11 -27.15 -15.65
C ARG A 72 2.57 -25.77 -15.23
N ASN A 73 1.66 -24.97 -14.69
CA ASN A 73 1.94 -23.63 -14.19
C ASN A 73 1.48 -23.54 -12.73
N LEU A 74 2.39 -23.24 -11.83
CA LEU A 74 2.11 -22.90 -10.44
C LEU A 74 2.23 -21.39 -10.32
N VAL A 75 1.16 -20.75 -9.87
CA VAL A 75 1.13 -19.31 -9.57
C VAL A 75 1.03 -19.15 -8.06
N ILE A 76 1.81 -18.25 -7.49
CA ILE A 76 1.82 -17.95 -6.06
C ILE A 76 1.65 -16.44 -5.92
N HIS A 77 0.48 -16.02 -5.44
CA HIS A 77 0.19 -14.64 -5.12
C HIS A 77 0.73 -14.27 -3.74
N ALA A 78 1.01 -12.99 -3.53
CA ALA A 78 1.61 -12.52 -2.29
C ALA A 78 0.73 -12.77 -1.04
N ASP A 79 -0.59 -12.75 -1.18
CA ASP A 79 -1.56 -13.01 -0.11
C ASP A 79 -1.65 -14.49 0.29
N GLU A 80 -1.24 -15.40 -0.59
CA GLU A 80 -1.27 -16.84 -0.31
C GLU A 80 -0.24 -17.26 0.77
N TYR A 81 0.82 -16.46 0.98
CA TYR A 81 1.75 -16.74 2.09
C TYR A 81 1.07 -16.65 3.46
N CYS A 82 0.06 -15.78 3.58
CA CYS A 82 -0.76 -15.70 4.80
C CYS A 82 -1.82 -16.81 4.92
N SER A 83 -2.11 -17.53 3.82
CA SER A 83 -3.17 -18.55 3.74
C SER A 83 -2.65 -19.98 3.96
N VAL A 84 -1.34 -20.20 3.93
CA VAL A 84 -0.72 -21.51 4.14
C VAL A 84 -0.05 -21.59 5.51
N GLN A 85 0.15 -22.83 5.98
CA GLN A 85 0.86 -23.04 7.23
C GLN A 85 2.33 -22.65 7.11
N GLU A 86 2.90 -22.08 8.15
CA GLU A 86 4.27 -21.55 8.17
C GLU A 86 5.33 -22.57 7.71
N HIS A 87 5.14 -23.87 8.05
CA HIS A 87 6.07 -24.92 7.63
C HIS A 87 6.15 -25.10 6.09
N VAL A 88 5.12 -24.70 5.33
CA VAL A 88 5.13 -24.73 3.86
C VAL A 88 6.13 -23.70 3.33
N ILE A 89 6.22 -22.53 3.96
CA ILE A 89 7.14 -21.47 3.59
C ILE A 89 8.57 -21.81 4.03
N ILE A 90 8.73 -22.25 5.28
CA ILE A 90 10.04 -22.63 5.84
C ILE A 90 10.68 -23.78 5.05
N ASN A 91 9.89 -24.74 4.58
CA ASN A 91 10.33 -25.91 3.82
C ASN A 91 9.78 -25.91 2.38
N PHE A 92 9.75 -24.75 1.73
CA PHE A 92 9.10 -24.55 0.45
C PHE A 92 9.57 -25.56 -0.62
N ILE A 93 10.87 -25.76 -0.73
CA ILE A 93 11.44 -26.72 -1.68
C ILE A 93 10.96 -28.16 -1.41
N ASN A 94 10.92 -28.59 -0.16
CA ASN A 94 10.41 -29.92 0.19
C ASN A 94 8.90 -30.04 -0.12
N PHE A 95 8.14 -28.98 0.10
CA PHE A 95 6.73 -28.94 -0.27
C PHE A 95 6.55 -29.09 -1.78
N ILE A 96 7.23 -28.27 -2.59
CA ILE A 96 7.17 -28.33 -4.05
C ILE A 96 7.69 -29.67 -4.59
N SER A 97 8.62 -30.34 -3.90
CA SER A 97 9.14 -31.66 -4.30
C SER A 97 8.08 -32.77 -4.37
N ARG A 98 6.94 -32.57 -3.73
CA ARG A 98 5.80 -33.54 -3.73
C ARG A 98 5.00 -33.49 -5.03
N VAL A 99 5.20 -32.50 -5.87
CA VAL A 99 4.52 -32.32 -7.16
C VAL A 99 5.53 -32.18 -8.30
N SER A 100 5.09 -32.43 -9.53
CA SER A 100 5.88 -32.21 -10.74
C SER A 100 5.46 -30.87 -11.36
N VAL A 101 6.20 -29.79 -11.08
CA VAL A 101 5.92 -28.44 -11.58
C VAL A 101 6.79 -28.14 -12.80
N THR A 102 6.21 -27.56 -13.85
CA THR A 102 6.98 -27.16 -15.05
C THR A 102 7.40 -25.70 -15.01
N ASN A 103 6.48 -24.80 -14.69
CA ASN A 103 6.75 -23.35 -14.59
C ASN A 103 6.23 -22.83 -13.25
N MET A 104 6.95 -21.91 -12.63
CA MET A 104 6.54 -21.21 -11.42
C MET A 104 6.50 -19.71 -11.68
N TYR A 105 5.45 -19.06 -11.20
CA TYR A 105 5.24 -17.61 -11.21
C TYR A 105 5.01 -17.20 -9.76
N ILE A 106 5.90 -16.40 -9.20
CA ILE A 106 5.97 -16.17 -7.76
C ILE A 106 5.99 -14.67 -7.51
N GLN A 107 4.95 -14.15 -6.88
CA GLN A 107 4.84 -12.74 -6.54
C GLN A 107 5.38 -12.47 -5.14
N ASN A 108 6.24 -11.45 -5.01
CA ASN A 108 6.74 -10.92 -3.74
C ASN A 108 7.15 -12.03 -2.73
N PRO A 109 8.02 -12.99 -3.08
CA PRO A 109 8.37 -14.06 -2.17
C PRO A 109 9.10 -13.54 -0.92
N PRO A 110 8.80 -14.13 0.27
CA PRO A 110 9.66 -13.94 1.44
C PRO A 110 11.12 -14.30 1.13
N GLU A 111 12.08 -13.65 1.80
CA GLU A 111 13.52 -13.90 1.58
C GLU A 111 13.87 -15.39 1.75
N ASN A 112 13.24 -16.08 2.71
CA ASN A 112 13.45 -17.52 2.92
C ASN A 112 13.10 -18.35 1.67
N ILE A 113 11.98 -18.06 0.98
CA ILE A 113 11.61 -18.74 -0.27
C ILE A 113 12.60 -18.37 -1.37
N ARG A 114 12.96 -17.10 -1.51
CA ARG A 114 13.92 -16.62 -2.50
C ARG A 114 15.27 -17.34 -2.35
N GLU A 115 15.81 -17.38 -1.15
CA GLU A 115 17.06 -18.09 -0.87
C GLU A 115 16.99 -19.59 -1.19
N GLN A 116 15.88 -20.24 -0.83
CA GLN A 116 15.69 -21.67 -1.17
C GLN A 116 15.69 -21.89 -2.67
N LEU A 117 15.02 -21.02 -3.46
CA LEU A 117 14.98 -21.12 -4.92
C LEU A 117 16.39 -20.97 -5.51
N TYR A 118 17.13 -19.94 -5.14
CA TYR A 118 18.50 -19.69 -5.65
C TYR A 118 19.53 -20.74 -5.19
N ARG A 119 19.28 -21.43 -4.07
CA ARG A 119 20.13 -22.52 -3.59
C ARG A 119 19.94 -23.81 -4.36
N VAL A 120 18.72 -24.09 -4.83
CA VAL A 120 18.34 -25.39 -5.41
C VAL A 120 18.31 -25.36 -6.94
N PHE A 121 17.85 -24.27 -7.53
CA PHE A 121 17.69 -24.16 -8.97
C PHE A 121 18.85 -23.41 -9.62
N ASP A 122 19.12 -23.73 -10.88
CA ASP A 122 20.10 -22.99 -11.68
C ASP A 122 19.62 -21.57 -11.93
N LYS A 123 20.51 -20.60 -11.80
CA LYS A 123 20.20 -19.17 -11.99
C LYS A 123 19.69 -18.87 -13.41
N SER A 124 20.03 -19.69 -14.40
CA SER A 124 19.60 -19.50 -15.79
C SER A 124 18.09 -19.69 -16.01
N ILE A 125 17.42 -20.41 -15.11
CA ILE A 125 15.97 -20.61 -15.19
C ILE A 125 15.18 -19.69 -14.26
N ILE A 126 15.85 -18.88 -13.43
CA ILE A 126 15.22 -17.92 -12.51
C ILE A 126 15.31 -16.53 -13.14
N HIS A 127 14.16 -15.96 -13.44
CA HIS A 127 14.03 -14.59 -13.93
C HIS A 127 13.34 -13.75 -12.86
N GLU A 128 13.96 -12.65 -12.47
CA GLU A 128 13.41 -11.73 -11.49
C GLU A 128 13.10 -10.40 -12.18
N GLU A 129 11.84 -9.97 -12.08
CA GLU A 129 11.34 -8.74 -12.64
C GLU A 129 10.72 -7.87 -11.55
N HIS A 130 11.01 -6.58 -11.58
CA HIS A 130 10.47 -5.59 -10.66
C HIS A 130 9.50 -4.67 -11.39
N GLN A 131 8.39 -4.34 -10.75
CA GLN A 131 7.44 -3.36 -11.28
C GLN A 131 8.12 -2.02 -11.53
N HIS A 132 7.91 -1.49 -12.73
CA HIS A 132 8.32 -0.13 -13.07
C HIS A 132 7.26 0.88 -12.65
N TYR A 133 7.67 1.89 -11.89
CA TYR A 133 6.82 3.00 -11.49
C TYR A 133 7.07 4.22 -12.34
N LEU A 134 6.04 5.06 -12.54
CA LEU A 134 6.22 6.34 -13.20
C LEU A 134 7.18 7.22 -12.39
N GLU A 135 8.08 7.89 -13.09
CA GLU A 135 9.05 8.80 -12.50
C GLU A 135 8.58 10.27 -12.58
N VAL A 136 9.12 11.10 -11.69
CA VAL A 136 8.88 12.54 -11.74
C VAL A 136 9.43 13.12 -13.03
N SER A 137 8.55 13.72 -13.84
CA SER A 137 8.91 14.32 -15.13
C SER A 137 8.59 15.81 -15.17
N LYS A 138 9.20 16.54 -16.13
CA LYS A 138 8.88 17.95 -16.37
C LYS A 138 7.40 18.19 -16.60
N ASN A 139 6.73 17.28 -17.33
CA ASN A 139 5.31 17.40 -17.61
C ASN A 139 4.47 17.22 -16.34
N MET A 140 4.81 16.24 -15.51
CA MET A 140 4.17 16.03 -14.21
C MET A 140 4.29 17.27 -13.32
N LEU A 141 5.49 17.88 -13.20
CA LEU A 141 5.71 19.09 -12.40
C LEU A 141 4.91 20.28 -12.94
N ARG A 142 4.83 20.44 -14.26
CA ARG A 142 3.99 21.50 -14.90
C ARG A 142 2.51 21.29 -14.59
N THR A 143 2.02 20.07 -14.73
CA THR A 143 0.63 19.71 -14.45
C THR A 143 0.31 19.92 -12.97
N PHE A 144 1.19 19.47 -12.06
CA PHE A 144 1.04 19.72 -10.64
C PHE A 144 0.93 21.24 -10.36
N ASN A 145 1.86 22.03 -10.88
CA ASN A 145 1.87 23.48 -10.64
C ASN A 145 0.60 24.18 -11.14
N SER A 146 0.10 23.80 -12.33
CA SER A 146 -1.06 24.45 -12.96
C SER A 146 -2.40 24.01 -12.39
N GLN A 147 -2.53 22.74 -11.95
CA GLN A 147 -3.80 22.17 -11.54
C GLN A 147 -3.97 22.04 -10.02
N TYR A 148 -2.91 22.19 -9.22
CA TYR A 148 -2.94 22.00 -7.78
C TYR A 148 -4.03 22.82 -7.09
N ARG A 149 -4.22 24.08 -7.50
CA ARG A 149 -5.24 24.99 -6.95
C ARG A 149 -6.68 24.51 -7.13
N LYS A 150 -6.93 23.61 -8.09
CA LYS A 150 -8.26 23.03 -8.30
C LYS A 150 -8.58 21.94 -7.28
N ARG A 151 -7.55 21.31 -6.73
CA ARG A 151 -7.66 20.21 -5.75
C ARG A 151 -7.45 20.69 -4.31
N VAL A 152 -6.45 21.55 -4.10
CA VAL A 152 -6.05 22.04 -2.78
C VAL A 152 -6.04 23.58 -2.80
N ILE A 153 -7.04 24.18 -2.16
CA ILE A 153 -7.28 25.61 -2.17
C ILE A 153 -6.55 26.28 -0.99
N GLY A 154 -5.96 27.45 -1.23
CA GLY A 154 -5.36 28.28 -0.20
C GLY A 154 -3.99 27.84 0.30
N GLN A 155 -3.32 26.89 -0.40
CA GLN A 155 -2.03 26.32 0.03
C GLN A 155 -0.89 26.59 -0.97
N GLU A 156 -0.75 27.83 -1.43
CA GLU A 156 0.24 28.20 -2.46
C GLU A 156 1.69 28.03 -2.00
N LYS A 157 1.98 28.36 -0.72
CA LYS A 157 3.32 28.18 -0.16
C LYS A 157 3.67 26.70 -0.07
N ALA A 158 2.70 25.86 0.37
CA ALA A 158 2.89 24.42 0.43
C ALA A 158 3.10 23.83 -0.96
N LYS A 159 2.34 24.25 -1.98
CA LYS A 159 2.53 23.87 -3.37
C LYS A 159 3.97 24.12 -3.84
N SER A 160 4.48 25.34 -3.63
CA SER A 160 5.82 25.71 -4.06
C SER A 160 6.90 24.88 -3.38
N LYS A 161 6.76 24.63 -2.07
CA LYS A 161 7.69 23.78 -1.31
C LYS A 161 7.61 22.32 -1.72
N LEU A 162 6.41 21.78 -2.03
CA LEU A 162 6.25 20.42 -2.55
C LEU A 162 6.98 20.25 -3.88
N LEU A 163 6.82 21.22 -4.82
CA LEU A 163 7.55 21.20 -6.08
C LEU A 163 9.07 21.22 -5.88
N GLN A 164 9.57 22.04 -4.96
CA GLN A 164 11.00 22.07 -4.63
C GLN A 164 11.49 20.75 -4.05
N ALA A 165 10.70 20.13 -3.15
CA ALA A 165 11.06 18.87 -2.50
C ALA A 165 11.15 17.69 -3.49
N ILE A 166 10.22 17.58 -4.45
CA ILE A 166 10.18 16.47 -5.40
C ILE A 166 11.09 16.67 -6.62
N TYR A 167 11.56 17.90 -6.87
CA TYR A 167 12.41 18.23 -8.02
C TYR A 167 13.68 17.37 -8.15
N PRO A 168 14.40 17.00 -7.06
CA PRO A 168 15.60 16.14 -7.15
C PRO A 168 15.34 14.75 -7.72
N LEU A 169 14.09 14.25 -7.69
CA LEU A 169 13.72 12.96 -8.28
C LEU A 169 13.65 13.01 -9.82
N MET A 170 13.58 14.22 -10.38
CA MET A 170 13.53 14.40 -11.83
C MET A 170 14.88 14.02 -12.47
N ASP A 171 14.81 13.39 -13.64
CA ASP A 171 15.99 12.97 -14.42
C ASP A 171 16.88 11.91 -13.73
N GLY A 172 16.36 11.20 -12.72
CA GLY A 172 17.04 10.08 -12.08
C GLY A 172 18.30 10.44 -11.29
N LYS A 173 18.52 11.73 -10.98
CA LYS A 173 19.69 12.21 -10.22
C LYS A 173 19.74 11.69 -8.80
N GLN A 174 18.56 11.47 -8.18
CA GLN A 174 18.43 10.91 -6.85
C GLN A 174 17.75 9.55 -6.93
N LYS A 175 18.35 8.51 -6.35
CA LYS A 175 17.77 7.16 -6.24
C LYS A 175 16.96 6.99 -4.95
N LYS A 176 17.45 7.53 -3.83
CA LYS A 176 16.75 7.45 -2.55
C LYS A 176 15.39 8.17 -2.65
N PRO A 177 14.40 7.78 -1.83
CA PRO A 177 13.12 8.47 -1.77
C PRO A 177 13.30 9.93 -1.31
N VAL A 178 12.32 10.76 -1.60
CA VAL A 178 12.14 12.08 -0.96
C VAL A 178 11.13 11.96 0.14
N VAL A 179 11.51 12.36 1.36
CA VAL A 179 10.67 12.25 2.55
C VAL A 179 10.19 13.63 2.98
N ILE A 180 8.88 13.84 2.97
CA ILE A 180 8.25 15.13 3.20
C ILE A 180 7.32 15.03 4.40
N LEU A 181 7.49 15.91 5.39
CA LEU A 181 6.52 16.09 6.46
C LEU A 181 5.59 17.26 6.15
N LEU A 182 4.28 17.00 6.09
CA LEU A 182 3.23 18.02 6.02
C LEU A 182 2.61 18.20 7.42
N TYR A 183 2.67 19.40 7.96
CA TYR A 183 2.14 19.68 9.29
C TYR A 183 1.18 20.88 9.31
N GLY A 184 0.31 20.95 10.30
CA GLY A 184 -0.75 21.95 10.45
C GLY A 184 -2.07 21.29 10.87
N ASP A 185 -3.09 22.11 11.15
CA ASP A 185 -4.39 21.64 11.62
C ASP A 185 -5.05 20.62 10.66
N SER A 186 -5.99 19.85 11.17
CA SER A 186 -6.74 18.87 10.36
C SER A 186 -7.60 19.56 9.31
N GLY A 187 -7.81 18.91 8.15
CA GLY A 187 -8.71 19.40 7.10
C GLY A 187 -8.16 20.56 6.26
N LEU A 188 -6.83 20.82 6.28
CA LEU A 188 -6.17 21.86 5.47
C LEU A 188 -5.69 21.36 4.10
N GLY A 189 -5.87 20.07 3.75
CA GLY A 189 -5.53 19.52 2.43
C GLY A 189 -4.23 18.73 2.37
N LYS A 190 -3.61 18.34 3.51
CA LYS A 190 -2.38 17.53 3.56
C LYS A 190 -2.53 16.20 2.82
N THR A 191 -3.52 15.41 3.21
CA THR A 191 -3.83 14.10 2.59
C THR A 191 -4.24 14.25 1.12
N GLU A 192 -5.00 15.31 0.77
CA GLU A 192 -5.40 15.60 -0.61
C GLU A 192 -4.19 15.91 -1.51
N SER A 193 -3.18 16.58 -0.96
CA SER A 193 -1.92 16.85 -1.69
C SER A 193 -1.16 15.56 -2.03
N ALA A 194 -1.09 14.61 -1.09
CA ALA A 194 -0.47 13.31 -1.33
C ALA A 194 -1.27 12.49 -2.35
N GLN A 195 -2.62 12.50 -2.25
CA GLN A 195 -3.48 11.85 -3.22
C GLN A 195 -3.29 12.41 -4.62
N TYR A 196 -3.21 13.73 -4.75
CA TYR A 196 -3.00 14.36 -6.04
C TYR A 196 -1.63 14.03 -6.65
N LEU A 197 -0.58 13.92 -5.84
CA LEU A 197 0.72 13.42 -6.29
C LEU A 197 0.61 11.99 -6.84
N ALA A 198 -0.09 11.09 -6.13
CA ALA A 198 -0.29 9.72 -6.58
C ALA A 198 -1.09 9.64 -7.90
N ASP A 199 -2.15 10.45 -8.03
CA ASP A 199 -2.94 10.52 -9.27
C ASP A 199 -2.07 10.91 -10.48
N LEU A 200 -1.13 11.84 -10.29
CA LEU A 200 -0.19 12.26 -11.33
C LEU A 200 0.92 11.23 -11.60
N MET A 201 1.26 10.42 -10.61
CA MET A 201 2.24 9.34 -10.71
C MET A 201 1.62 8.01 -11.17
N GLY A 202 0.33 8.02 -11.55
CA GLY A 202 -0.31 6.91 -12.26
C GLY A 202 -0.51 5.65 -11.44
N GLY A 203 -1.06 5.73 -10.23
CA GLY A 203 -1.37 4.56 -9.44
C GLY A 203 -2.14 4.90 -8.16
N LYS A 204 -2.63 3.86 -7.50
CA LYS A 204 -3.32 4.02 -6.22
C LYS A 204 -2.32 4.41 -5.12
N LEU A 205 -2.66 5.44 -4.35
CA LEU A 205 -1.87 5.87 -3.20
C LEU A 205 -1.78 4.75 -2.15
N LEU A 206 -0.55 4.37 -1.78
CA LEU A 206 -0.35 3.54 -0.59
C LEU A 206 -0.50 4.44 0.66
N ARG A 207 -1.66 4.37 1.30
CA ARG A 207 -1.95 5.13 2.53
C ARG A 207 -1.93 4.22 3.74
N LYS A 208 -1.16 4.59 4.76
CA LYS A 208 -1.12 3.96 6.07
C LYS A 208 -1.44 4.98 7.15
N GLN A 209 -2.43 4.64 7.97
CA GLN A 209 -2.90 5.48 9.08
C GLN A 209 -2.13 5.10 10.34
N PHE A 210 -1.17 5.93 10.76
CA PHE A 210 -0.28 5.61 11.88
C PHE A 210 -0.93 5.73 13.25
N SER A 211 -2.06 6.43 13.36
CA SER A 211 -2.88 6.41 14.57
C SER A 211 -3.46 5.03 14.93
N MET A 212 -3.42 4.06 14.02
CA MET A 212 -3.76 2.66 14.32
C MET A 212 -2.61 1.90 15.01
N TYR A 213 -1.38 2.41 14.98
CA TYR A 213 -0.18 1.74 15.50
C TYR A 213 0.26 2.34 16.83
N GLN A 214 -0.64 2.35 17.82
CA GLN A 214 -0.44 2.95 19.14
C GLN A 214 -0.19 1.91 20.25
N ASN A 215 -0.19 0.63 19.94
CA ASN A 215 0.01 -0.46 20.89
C ASN A 215 1.08 -1.44 20.41
N ASN A 216 1.58 -2.26 21.32
CA ASN A 216 2.63 -3.25 21.03
C ASN A 216 2.17 -4.38 20.09
N GLU A 217 0.85 -4.60 19.93
CA GLU A 217 0.32 -5.59 19.00
C GLU A 217 0.66 -5.25 17.55
N SER A 218 0.85 -3.96 17.25
CA SER A 218 1.27 -3.48 15.93
C SER A 218 2.75 -3.77 15.63
N ALA A 219 3.54 -4.25 16.58
CA ALA A 219 4.97 -4.54 16.38
C ALA A 219 5.19 -5.60 15.30
N ASN A 220 4.37 -6.67 15.27
CA ASN A 220 4.48 -7.71 14.25
C ASN A 220 4.22 -7.17 12.85
N TYR A 221 3.31 -6.21 12.72
CA TYR A 221 3.06 -5.58 11.43
C TYR A 221 4.24 -4.70 10.97
N ILE A 222 4.87 -3.96 11.88
CA ILE A 222 5.98 -3.05 11.56
C ILE A 222 7.30 -3.81 11.40
N PHE A 223 7.66 -4.68 12.35
CA PHE A 223 8.96 -5.37 12.34
C PHE A 223 8.93 -6.75 11.70
N GLY A 224 7.77 -7.20 11.23
CA GLY A 224 7.54 -8.55 10.74
C GLY A 224 7.25 -9.54 11.87
N GLY A 225 6.22 -10.35 11.69
CA GLY A 225 5.84 -11.44 12.57
C GLY A 225 6.10 -12.79 11.92
N ARG A 226 5.17 -13.73 12.08
CA ARG A 226 5.20 -15.02 11.38
C ARG A 226 4.94 -14.81 9.90
N TYR A 227 5.35 -15.78 9.07
CA TYR A 227 5.13 -15.72 7.62
C TYR A 227 3.65 -15.63 7.22
N ASN A 228 2.76 -16.17 8.05
CA ASN A 228 1.31 -16.09 7.85
C ASN A 228 0.65 -14.81 8.42
N GLU A 229 1.44 -13.87 8.90
CA GLU A 229 0.97 -12.56 9.36
C GLU A 229 1.32 -11.49 8.32
N LYS A 230 0.39 -10.57 8.09
CA LYS A 230 0.60 -9.46 7.19
C LYS A 230 1.58 -8.46 7.78
N SER A 231 2.53 -7.96 6.96
CA SER A 231 3.51 -6.97 7.40
C SER A 231 3.48 -5.71 6.53
N PHE A 232 4.09 -4.64 7.04
CA PHE A 232 4.25 -3.38 6.31
C PHE A 232 5.15 -3.55 5.06
N ALA A 233 6.16 -4.42 5.12
CA ALA A 233 7.00 -4.74 3.99
C ALA A 233 6.18 -5.35 2.82
N GLN A 234 5.22 -6.23 3.11
CA GLN A 234 4.33 -6.79 2.08
C GLN A 234 3.48 -5.69 1.43
N ASP A 235 2.96 -4.75 2.22
CA ASP A 235 2.21 -3.62 1.66
C ASP A 235 3.10 -2.71 0.80
N LEU A 236 4.37 -2.51 1.18
CA LEU A 236 5.33 -1.77 0.35
C LEU A 236 5.63 -2.48 -0.97
N LEU A 237 5.77 -3.82 -0.95
CA LEU A 237 5.97 -4.62 -2.16
C LEU A 237 4.76 -4.57 -3.10
N ALA A 238 3.55 -4.63 -2.54
CA ALA A 238 2.29 -4.64 -3.29
C ALA A 238 1.80 -3.26 -3.75
N ARG A 239 2.59 -2.18 -3.58
CA ARG A 239 2.16 -0.83 -3.96
C ARG A 239 1.94 -0.67 -5.45
N ASP A 240 0.90 0.09 -5.84
CA ASP A 240 0.60 0.40 -7.23
C ASP A 240 1.35 1.64 -7.74
N SER A 241 1.61 2.62 -6.87
CA SER A 241 2.38 3.83 -7.20
C SER A 241 3.57 4.03 -6.29
N ASN A 242 4.49 4.88 -6.71
CA ASN A 242 5.67 5.22 -5.92
C ASN A 242 5.44 6.46 -5.02
N VAL A 243 4.17 6.73 -4.68
CA VAL A 243 3.78 7.73 -3.68
C VAL A 243 3.20 7.03 -2.47
N LEU A 244 3.79 7.27 -1.31
CA LEU A 244 3.42 6.67 -0.03
C LEU A 244 2.93 7.77 0.91
N LEU A 245 1.83 7.53 1.61
CA LEU A 245 1.29 8.43 2.62
C LEU A 245 1.29 7.75 3.99
N PHE A 246 2.09 8.27 4.89
CA PHE A 246 2.12 7.92 6.30
C PHE A 246 1.29 8.95 7.06
N ASP A 247 -0.02 8.69 7.11
CA ASP A 247 -0.99 9.65 7.65
C ASP A 247 -0.99 9.57 9.19
N GLU A 248 -1.00 10.74 9.85
CA GLU A 248 -0.87 10.88 11.30
C GLU A 248 0.36 10.14 11.85
N PHE A 249 1.51 10.32 11.20
CA PHE A 249 2.77 9.67 11.53
C PHE A 249 3.22 9.97 12.97
N ASP A 250 2.83 11.13 13.49
CA ASP A 250 3.08 11.58 14.86
C ASP A 250 2.34 10.79 15.93
N LYS A 251 1.35 9.98 15.57
CA LYS A 251 0.53 9.20 16.51
C LYS A 251 1.06 7.81 16.80
N ALA A 252 1.99 7.30 16.00
CA ALA A 252 2.62 6.02 16.25
C ALA A 252 3.51 6.06 17.51
N LEU A 253 3.72 4.92 18.15
CA LEU A 253 4.70 4.81 19.21
C LEU A 253 6.10 5.19 18.70
N SER A 254 6.86 5.92 19.49
CA SER A 254 8.21 6.40 19.11
C SER A 254 9.16 5.27 18.71
N VAL A 255 9.01 4.08 19.31
CA VAL A 255 9.80 2.90 18.96
C VAL A 255 9.58 2.49 17.50
N PHE A 256 8.39 2.68 16.95
CA PHE A 256 8.11 2.34 15.55
C PHE A 256 8.76 3.31 14.56
N HIS A 257 9.03 4.54 14.96
CA HIS A 257 9.76 5.49 14.09
C HIS A 257 11.14 4.96 13.70
N SER A 258 11.81 4.19 14.56
CA SER A 258 13.13 3.63 14.26
C SER A 258 13.13 2.65 13.08
N ALA A 259 12.01 1.95 12.84
CA ALA A 259 11.86 1.05 11.69
C ALA A 259 11.94 1.77 10.33
N PHE A 260 11.70 3.09 10.31
CA PHE A 260 11.69 3.90 9.09
C PHE A 260 13.01 4.64 8.84
N TYR A 261 14.00 4.54 9.74
CA TYR A 261 15.26 5.28 9.57
C TYR A 261 15.97 4.88 8.27
N GLN A 262 16.16 3.60 8.05
CA GLN A 262 16.82 3.12 6.83
C GLN A 262 15.97 3.39 5.57
N LEU A 263 14.65 3.28 5.66
CA LEU A 263 13.75 3.64 4.56
C LEU A 263 13.90 5.11 4.17
N PHE A 264 14.02 6.02 5.15
CA PHE A 264 14.15 7.45 4.88
C PHE A 264 15.56 7.83 4.39
N ASP A 265 16.59 7.20 4.93
CA ASP A 265 17.98 7.50 4.58
C ASP A 265 18.42 6.88 3.25
N GLU A 266 18.02 5.63 2.99
CA GLU A 266 18.54 4.80 1.91
C GLU A 266 17.46 4.27 0.93
N GLY A 267 16.19 4.37 1.30
CA GLY A 267 15.10 3.75 0.55
C GLY A 267 14.98 2.25 0.77
N ILE A 268 15.52 1.72 1.86
CA ILE A 268 15.46 0.29 2.18
C ILE A 268 14.59 0.09 3.42
N TYR A 269 13.62 -0.81 3.32
CA TYR A 269 12.85 -1.28 4.46
C TYR A 269 13.04 -2.77 4.63
N GLU A 270 13.43 -3.19 5.82
CA GLU A 270 13.70 -4.59 6.13
C GLU A 270 12.94 -5.01 7.39
N ASP A 271 12.18 -6.08 7.29
CA ASP A 271 11.56 -6.76 8.41
C ASP A 271 12.09 -8.18 8.56
N HIS A 272 11.53 -9.00 9.44
CA HIS A 272 11.99 -10.37 9.65
C HIS A 272 11.89 -11.26 8.41
N ASN A 273 11.00 -10.96 7.47
CA ASN A 273 10.65 -11.84 6.38
C ASN A 273 10.98 -11.27 4.98
N TYR A 274 11.10 -9.94 4.88
CA TYR A 274 11.20 -9.25 3.60
C TYR A 274 12.24 -8.12 3.65
N LYS A 275 12.90 -7.93 2.52
CA LYS A 275 13.72 -6.75 2.24
C LYS A 275 13.19 -6.02 1.02
N VAL A 276 12.81 -4.76 1.19
CA VAL A 276 12.14 -3.95 0.18
C VAL A 276 12.98 -2.74 -0.18
N THR A 277 13.22 -2.55 -1.47
CA THR A 277 13.81 -1.32 -1.99
C THR A 277 12.73 -0.40 -2.53
N VAL A 278 12.77 0.87 -2.13
CA VAL A 278 11.80 1.91 -2.49
C VAL A 278 12.54 3.06 -3.16
N ASP A 279 13.02 2.80 -4.38
CA ASP A 279 13.78 3.79 -5.15
C ASP A 279 12.88 4.90 -5.70
N LYS A 280 13.38 6.14 -5.68
CA LYS A 280 12.74 7.33 -6.28
C LYS A 280 11.31 7.59 -5.83
N ALA A 281 10.93 7.09 -4.65
CA ALA A 281 9.59 7.28 -4.12
C ALA A 281 9.40 8.68 -3.52
N ILE A 282 8.13 9.09 -3.44
CA ILE A 282 7.70 10.26 -2.68
C ILE A 282 7.01 9.74 -1.42
N ILE A 283 7.65 9.89 -0.28
CA ILE A 283 7.09 9.53 1.03
C ILE A 283 6.57 10.81 1.69
N VAL A 284 5.25 10.87 1.88
CA VAL A 284 4.58 11.98 2.54
C VAL A 284 4.15 11.53 3.93
N CYS A 285 4.69 12.14 4.96
CA CYS A 285 4.22 11.99 6.34
C CYS A 285 3.30 13.17 6.68
N THR A 286 2.22 12.95 7.45
CA THR A 286 1.39 14.03 7.95
C THR A 286 1.40 14.08 9.48
N SER A 287 1.27 15.28 10.04
CA SER A 287 1.02 15.48 11.47
C SER A 287 0.06 16.65 11.68
N ASN A 288 -0.51 16.74 12.90
CA ASN A 288 -1.42 17.81 13.26
C ASN A 288 -0.76 18.86 14.17
N TYR A 289 0.56 18.86 14.30
CA TYR A 289 1.30 19.91 15.00
C TYR A 289 1.16 21.26 14.31
N ARG A 290 1.17 22.35 15.09
CA ARG A 290 1.00 23.71 14.59
C ARG A 290 2.32 24.42 14.35
N THR A 291 3.37 23.98 15.04
CA THR A 291 4.69 24.61 14.99
C THR A 291 5.79 23.60 14.70
N VAL A 292 6.90 24.08 14.14
CA VAL A 292 8.10 23.26 13.92
C VAL A 292 8.71 22.79 15.24
N ASN A 293 8.58 23.58 16.32
CA ASN A 293 9.09 23.19 17.63
C ASN A 293 8.32 21.99 18.18
N GLU A 294 6.99 21.98 18.09
CA GLU A 294 6.18 20.81 18.44
C GLU A 294 6.58 19.55 17.63
N VAL A 295 6.87 19.73 16.33
CA VAL A 295 7.36 18.62 15.49
C VAL A 295 8.66 18.06 16.05
N LYS A 296 9.64 18.91 16.40
CA LYS A 296 10.94 18.50 16.94
C LYS A 296 10.82 17.81 18.29
N GLU A 297 10.02 18.38 19.18
CA GLU A 297 9.86 17.89 20.55
C GLU A 297 9.16 16.52 20.58
N ASN A 298 8.14 16.33 19.77
CA ASN A 298 7.31 15.12 19.82
C ASN A 298 7.82 13.99 18.93
N LEU A 299 8.33 14.28 17.72
CA LEU A 299 8.93 13.25 16.86
C LEU A 299 10.38 12.91 17.26
N GLY A 300 11.06 13.83 17.93
CA GLY A 300 12.48 13.72 18.27
C GLY A 300 13.41 14.06 17.10
N LEU A 301 14.60 14.50 17.44
CA LEU A 301 15.61 14.92 16.45
C LEU A 301 16.03 13.82 15.47
N PRO A 302 16.13 12.53 15.86
CA PRO A 302 16.53 11.49 14.93
C PRO A 302 15.63 11.37 13.71
N ILE A 303 14.30 11.38 13.89
CA ILE A 303 13.36 11.31 12.76
C ILE A 303 13.20 12.67 12.07
N TYR A 304 13.21 13.76 12.86
CA TYR A 304 13.09 15.12 12.32
C TYR A 304 14.15 15.43 11.26
N ASN A 305 15.41 15.04 11.52
CA ASN A 305 16.53 15.29 10.61
C ASN A 305 16.52 14.44 9.33
N ARG A 306 15.62 13.47 9.23
CA ARG A 306 15.46 12.59 8.06
C ARG A 306 14.40 13.07 7.08
N PHE A 307 13.66 14.13 7.42
CA PHE A 307 12.78 14.76 6.44
C PHE A 307 13.59 15.65 5.50
N ASP A 308 13.51 15.41 4.19
CA ASP A 308 14.09 16.28 3.17
C ASP A 308 13.37 17.63 3.12
N SER A 309 12.10 17.68 3.48
CA SER A 309 11.31 18.91 3.55
C SER A 309 10.23 18.86 4.63
N ILE A 310 10.08 19.97 5.36
CA ILE A 310 9.05 20.13 6.40
C ILE A 310 8.17 21.31 5.99
N ILE A 311 6.92 21.03 5.65
CA ILE A 311 6.02 21.95 4.97
C ILE A 311 4.81 22.24 5.83
N LYS A 312 4.64 23.52 6.19
CA LYS A 312 3.47 24.00 6.89
C LYS A 312 2.29 24.14 5.95
N PHE A 313 1.13 23.65 6.36
CA PHE A 313 -0.16 23.99 5.81
C PHE A 313 -0.76 25.11 6.65
N ASP A 314 -0.91 26.28 6.04
CA ASP A 314 -1.42 27.48 6.70
C ASP A 314 -2.95 27.38 6.87
N GLU A 315 -3.49 28.14 7.83
CA GLU A 315 -4.93 28.30 7.97
C GLU A 315 -5.56 28.88 6.70
N LEU A 316 -6.80 28.50 6.44
CA LEU A 316 -7.50 28.96 5.23
C LEU A 316 -7.93 30.42 5.37
N SER A 317 -7.61 31.23 4.38
CA SER A 317 -8.15 32.61 4.29
C SER A 317 -9.67 32.58 4.05
N ASN A 318 -10.34 33.70 4.34
CA ASN A 318 -11.77 33.80 4.09
C ASN A 318 -12.14 33.56 2.63
N GLU A 319 -11.30 34.02 1.68
CA GLU A 319 -11.49 33.80 0.25
C GLU A 319 -11.35 32.30 -0.10
N ALA A 320 -10.38 31.62 0.52
CA ALA A 320 -10.20 30.18 0.34
C ALA A 320 -11.41 29.39 0.88
N LYS A 321 -11.93 29.77 2.05
CA LYS A 321 -13.12 29.15 2.65
C LYS A 321 -14.36 29.33 1.77
N LYS A 322 -14.60 30.54 1.27
CA LYS A 322 -15.71 30.81 0.32
C LYS A 322 -15.56 29.99 -0.96
N LYS A 323 -14.35 29.87 -1.48
CA LYS A 323 -14.09 29.09 -2.71
C LYS A 323 -14.32 27.60 -2.49
N ILE A 324 -13.98 27.07 -1.32
CA ILE A 324 -14.26 25.67 -0.96
C ILE A 324 -15.77 25.44 -0.87
N ALA A 325 -16.50 26.36 -0.23
CA ALA A 325 -17.96 26.28 -0.16
C ALA A 325 -18.60 26.33 -1.55
N GLU A 326 -18.15 27.23 -2.42
CA GLU A 326 -18.62 27.33 -3.80
C GLU A 326 -18.43 26.02 -4.56
N LEU A 327 -17.26 25.41 -4.48
CA LEU A 327 -17.00 24.13 -5.16
C LEU A 327 -17.86 22.99 -4.61
N GLU A 328 -18.09 22.95 -3.30
CA GLU A 328 -18.94 21.92 -2.70
C GLU A 328 -20.41 22.13 -3.04
N ILE A 329 -20.88 23.37 -3.10
CA ILE A 329 -22.22 23.73 -3.59
C ILE A 329 -22.41 23.27 -5.04
N GLU A 330 -21.46 23.62 -5.94
CA GLU A 330 -21.50 23.21 -7.35
C GLU A 330 -21.54 21.69 -7.51
N ARG A 331 -20.80 20.96 -6.65
CA ARG A 331 -20.79 19.50 -6.66
C ARG A 331 -22.13 18.90 -6.26
N LEU A 332 -22.78 19.46 -5.24
CA LEU A 332 -23.98 18.89 -4.64
C LEU A 332 -25.29 19.41 -5.23
N LYS A 333 -25.32 20.62 -5.82
CA LYS A 333 -26.55 21.22 -6.34
C LYS A 333 -27.30 20.32 -7.33
N THR A 334 -26.57 19.60 -8.18
CA THR A 334 -27.17 18.69 -9.17
C THR A 334 -27.75 17.45 -8.49
N ASP A 335 -27.01 16.85 -7.56
CA ASP A 335 -27.42 15.62 -6.86
C ASP A 335 -28.68 15.84 -6.01
N PHE A 336 -28.81 17.04 -5.40
CA PHE A 336 -29.94 17.40 -4.56
C PHE A 336 -31.04 18.19 -5.29
N ASN A 337 -30.84 18.52 -6.56
CA ASN A 337 -31.75 19.35 -7.36
C ASN A 337 -32.17 20.65 -6.65
N ILE A 338 -31.19 21.41 -6.17
CA ILE A 338 -31.37 22.68 -5.44
C ILE A 338 -30.76 23.81 -6.27
N GLU A 339 -31.59 24.82 -6.61
CA GLU A 339 -31.22 26.03 -7.34
C GLU A 339 -31.68 27.28 -6.59
N ASP A 340 -31.05 27.56 -5.43
CA ASP A 340 -31.34 28.77 -4.62
C ASP A 340 -30.07 29.63 -4.47
N SER A 341 -29.96 30.64 -5.32
CA SER A 341 -28.82 31.57 -5.32
C SER A 341 -28.66 32.33 -4.00
N LYS A 342 -29.76 32.65 -3.30
CA LYS A 342 -29.70 33.35 -2.01
C LYS A 342 -29.16 32.44 -0.92
N LEU A 343 -29.54 31.18 -0.94
CA LEU A 343 -29.00 30.18 -0.03
C LEU A 343 -27.52 29.97 -0.26
N PHE A 344 -27.08 29.90 -1.53
CA PHE A 344 -25.68 29.70 -1.88
C PHE A 344 -24.79 30.82 -1.37
N GLU A 345 -25.23 32.08 -1.47
CA GLU A 345 -24.50 33.21 -0.89
C GLU A 345 -24.44 33.14 0.64
N LYS A 346 -25.54 32.80 1.31
CA LYS A 346 -25.55 32.60 2.78
C LYS A 346 -24.59 31.49 3.22
N LEU A 347 -24.52 30.39 2.48
CA LEU A 347 -23.61 29.28 2.77
C LEU A 347 -22.14 29.70 2.60
N LYS A 348 -21.81 30.48 1.58
CA LYS A 348 -20.47 31.02 1.38
C LYS A 348 -20.05 31.97 2.53
N GLU A 349 -20.96 32.81 3.00
CA GLU A 349 -20.69 33.69 4.14
C GLU A 349 -20.57 32.89 5.45
N ALA A 350 -21.42 31.90 5.68
CA ALA A 350 -21.34 31.02 6.84
C ALA A 350 -20.04 30.18 6.86
N ALA A 351 -19.53 29.80 5.70
CA ALA A 351 -18.28 29.05 5.58
C ALA A 351 -17.06 29.79 6.15
N ILE A 352 -17.09 31.13 6.26
CA ILE A 352 -16.01 31.91 6.86
C ILE A 352 -15.76 31.53 8.32
N THR A 353 -16.80 31.17 9.06
CA THR A 353 -16.72 30.80 10.48
C THR A 353 -16.16 29.41 10.71
N ALA A 354 -16.13 28.56 9.68
CA ALA A 354 -15.59 27.22 9.78
C ALA A 354 -14.07 27.24 9.97
N SER A 355 -13.55 26.30 10.74
CA SER A 355 -12.11 26.20 11.03
C SER A 355 -11.32 25.61 9.86
N ASN A 356 -11.94 24.73 9.05
CA ASN A 356 -11.24 23.96 8.02
C ASN A 356 -12.17 23.50 6.89
N ALA A 357 -11.61 22.95 5.82
CA ALA A 357 -12.35 22.51 4.65
C ALA A 357 -13.35 21.37 4.95
N ARG A 358 -13.10 20.52 5.97
CA ARG A 358 -14.01 19.44 6.33
C ARG A 358 -15.30 19.99 6.92
N GLU A 359 -15.20 20.97 7.83
CA GLU A 359 -16.37 21.64 8.41
C GLU A 359 -17.18 22.38 7.35
N ILE A 360 -16.53 23.04 6.38
CA ILE A 360 -17.22 23.69 5.26
C ILE A 360 -18.03 22.68 4.46
N LYS A 361 -17.44 21.54 4.12
CA LYS A 361 -18.13 20.48 3.37
C LYS A 361 -19.32 19.90 4.16
N HIS A 362 -19.16 19.72 5.46
CA HIS A 362 -20.28 19.30 6.33
C HIS A 362 -21.40 20.34 6.35
N LEU A 363 -21.08 21.61 6.56
CA LEU A 363 -22.06 22.70 6.55
C LEU A 363 -22.91 22.71 5.27
N VAL A 364 -22.27 22.63 4.11
CA VAL A 364 -23.00 22.61 2.82
C VAL A 364 -23.84 21.34 2.71
N LYS A 365 -23.27 20.17 2.95
CA LYS A 365 -23.97 18.87 2.84
C LYS A 365 -25.17 18.77 3.77
N ASP A 366 -25.01 19.17 5.03
CA ASP A 366 -26.08 19.10 6.03
C ASP A 366 -27.23 20.03 5.67
N THR A 367 -26.92 21.24 5.19
CA THR A 367 -27.95 22.18 4.71
C THR A 367 -28.74 21.61 3.53
N PHE A 368 -28.06 21.03 2.53
CA PHE A 368 -28.69 20.41 1.37
C PHE A 368 -29.56 19.21 1.78
N SER A 369 -29.06 18.38 2.69
CA SER A 369 -29.80 17.23 3.22
C SER A 369 -31.08 17.66 3.95
N LEU A 370 -31.01 18.71 4.79
CA LEU A 370 -32.17 19.24 5.49
C LEU A 370 -33.22 19.77 4.52
N LEU A 371 -32.80 20.45 3.45
CA LEU A 371 -33.75 20.95 2.43
C LEU A 371 -34.43 19.81 1.67
N ALA A 372 -33.66 18.79 1.29
CA ALA A 372 -34.19 17.61 0.62
C ALA A 372 -35.22 16.87 1.51
N ILE A 373 -34.93 16.70 2.80
CA ILE A 373 -35.84 16.08 3.75
C ILE A 373 -37.11 16.90 3.88
N ARG A 374 -37.04 18.23 4.03
CA ARG A 374 -38.21 19.11 4.11
C ARG A 374 -39.11 18.97 2.89
N LYS A 375 -38.53 18.92 1.68
CA LYS A 375 -39.27 18.72 0.43
C LYS A 375 -40.01 17.38 0.42
N ILE A 376 -39.35 16.29 0.81
CA ILE A 376 -39.96 14.96 0.89
C ILE A 376 -41.11 14.93 1.92
N CYS A 377 -40.93 15.58 3.07
CA CYS A 377 -41.97 15.62 4.10
C CYS A 377 -43.18 16.49 3.70
N SER A 378 -42.96 17.63 3.00
CA SER A 378 -44.04 18.46 2.49
C SER A 378 -44.87 17.79 1.39
N ASP A 379 -44.19 17.04 0.47
CA ASP A 379 -44.87 16.31 -0.59
C ASP A 379 -45.66 15.08 -0.08
N ALA A 380 -45.49 14.67 1.21
CA ALA A 380 -46.21 13.58 1.83
C ALA A 380 -47.48 14.06 2.60
N GLU A 381 -47.68 15.38 2.77
CA GLU A 381 -48.84 16.00 3.42
C GLU A 381 -49.90 16.49 2.39
N GLU A 382 -49.57 16.45 1.07
CA GLU A 382 -50.54 16.62 -0.02
C GLU A 382 -51.01 15.25 -0.58
#